data_3b3b234733fa51d800145a3dfee97491
#
_entry.id   3b3b234733fa51d800145a3dfee97491
#
_cell.length_a   1.000
_cell.length_b   1.000
_cell.length_c   1.000
_cell.angle_alpha   90.00
_cell.angle_beta   90.00
_cell.angle_gamma   90.00
#
_symmetry.space_group_name_H-M   'P 1'
#
loop_
_entity.id
_entity.type
_entity.pdbx_description
1 polymer ?
#
loop_
_entity_poly.entity_id
_entity_poly.type
_entity_poly.pdbx_seq_one_letter_code
_entity_poly.pdbx_strand_id
1 'polypeptide(L)'
;MKSSAWMMVSLVLSASSLAQQQPPAAAPAPADVKIETVNVAPGIYMLMGRGGNIGLSVGPDGAAIIDDQFADMVPKIRAAVTLLNDKPVKFVINTHLHPDHTGGNDAFGSNGAVIIAQENVRKRLSARQVDTFRNSTTEARAREALPVITFADSATLHFNDDDLEFTHLPNAHTETDIVVRFRKANVLHMGDVFTGGFPFIDAASGGTLDGFIKAHELILPAIDDSTRIIRGHGPLGNKAELQAYHDMLVVVRDRIARLVKAGKSQEAVVEARPTKEFEEKYGGANFDAAQWIGRAYVDQKAALAKRR
;
A
#
# COMPACT_ATOMS: atom_id res chain seq x y z
N MET A 1 -59.28 -24.95 52.48
CA MET A 1 -58.17 -23.98 52.64
C MET A 1 -57.02 -24.51 51.77
N LYS A 2 -56.80 -23.90 50.61
CA LYS A 2 -55.77 -24.30 49.64
C LYS A 2 -54.70 -23.21 49.65
N SER A 3 -53.50 -23.56 50.14
CA SER A 3 -52.32 -22.70 50.15
C SER A 3 -51.59 -22.81 48.83
N SER A 4 -51.52 -21.72 48.05
CA SER A 4 -50.74 -21.61 46.81
C SER A 4 -49.32 -21.15 47.17
N ALA A 5 -48.32 -21.97 46.85
CA ALA A 5 -46.90 -21.63 46.95
C ALA A 5 -46.48 -20.86 45.66
N TRP A 6 -45.96 -19.68 45.80
CA TRP A 6 -45.36 -18.88 44.71
C TRP A 6 -43.88 -19.19 44.65
N MET A 7 -43.47 -19.72 43.51
CA MET A 7 -42.06 -20.03 43.24
C MET A 7 -41.43 -18.77 42.56
N MET A 8 -40.54 -18.08 43.28
CA MET A 8 -39.76 -17.00 42.74
C MET A 8 -38.61 -17.62 41.92
N VAL A 9 -38.61 -17.30 40.60
CA VAL A 9 -37.49 -17.58 39.72
C VAL A 9 -36.57 -16.38 39.71
N SER A 10 -35.39 -16.52 40.31
CA SER A 10 -34.32 -15.49 40.27
C SER A 10 -33.58 -15.57 38.94
N LEU A 11 -33.77 -14.58 38.13
CA LEU A 11 -33.02 -14.41 36.86
C LEU A 11 -31.65 -13.83 37.19
N VAL A 12 -30.61 -14.61 37.04
CA VAL A 12 -29.21 -14.14 37.13
C VAL A 12 -28.82 -13.59 35.78
N LEU A 13 -28.78 -12.28 35.67
CA LEU A 13 -28.20 -11.56 34.51
C LEU A 13 -26.68 -11.64 34.62
N SER A 14 -26.06 -12.46 33.79
CA SER A 14 -24.61 -12.46 33.57
C SER A 14 -24.24 -11.25 32.72
N ALA A 15 -23.67 -10.23 33.34
CA ALA A 15 -23.11 -9.09 32.64
C ALA A 15 -21.77 -9.55 31.98
N SER A 16 -21.83 -9.82 30.67
CA SER A 16 -20.61 -10.00 29.87
C SER A 16 -19.92 -8.66 29.76
N SER A 17 -18.77 -8.49 30.43
CA SER A 17 -17.90 -7.34 30.26
C SER A 17 -17.31 -7.36 28.85
N LEU A 18 -17.81 -6.51 27.98
CA LEU A 18 -17.12 -6.17 26.73
C LEU A 18 -15.79 -5.50 27.08
N ALA A 19 -14.71 -6.25 26.96
CA ALA A 19 -13.38 -5.67 27.04
C ALA A 19 -13.26 -4.60 25.94
N GLN A 20 -13.22 -3.34 26.34
CA GLN A 20 -12.89 -2.23 25.44
C GLN A 20 -11.47 -2.46 24.93
N GLN A 21 -11.33 -2.83 23.67
CA GLN A 21 -10.04 -2.80 22.99
C GLN A 21 -9.52 -1.37 23.02
N GLN A 22 -8.37 -1.16 23.62
CA GLN A 22 -7.67 0.10 23.53
C GLN A 22 -7.43 0.41 22.05
N PRO A 23 -7.72 1.64 21.60
CA PRO A 23 -7.38 2.04 20.25
C PRO A 23 -5.86 1.87 20.04
N PRO A 24 -5.41 1.49 18.83
CA PRO A 24 -3.99 1.41 18.52
C PRO A 24 -3.31 2.74 18.86
N ALA A 25 -2.08 2.66 19.37
CA ALA A 25 -1.29 3.84 19.73
C ALA A 25 -1.33 4.84 18.57
N ALA A 26 -1.66 6.08 18.87
CA ALA A 26 -1.72 7.14 17.87
C ALA A 26 -0.37 7.24 17.15
N ALA A 27 -0.39 7.33 15.81
CA ALA A 27 0.82 7.60 15.03
C ALA A 27 1.52 8.85 15.57
N PRO A 28 2.89 8.91 15.58
CA PRO A 28 3.61 10.06 16.11
C PRO A 28 3.12 11.36 15.48
N ALA A 29 3.05 12.43 16.28
CA ALA A 29 2.65 13.73 15.79
C ALA A 29 3.60 14.21 14.68
N PRO A 30 3.13 14.90 13.62
CA PRO A 30 3.96 15.34 12.49
C PRO A 30 5.20 16.15 12.91
N ALA A 31 5.15 16.84 14.03
CA ALA A 31 6.27 17.62 14.58
C ALA A 31 7.52 16.76 14.89
N ASP A 32 7.32 15.51 15.32
CA ASP A 32 8.40 14.62 15.78
C ASP A 32 8.98 13.74 14.66
N VAL A 33 8.31 13.65 13.52
CA VAL A 33 8.77 12.86 12.37
C VAL A 33 9.80 13.63 11.56
N LYS A 34 10.98 13.06 11.36
CA LYS A 34 12.01 13.57 10.44
C LYS A 34 11.92 12.84 9.11
N ILE A 35 12.28 13.54 8.03
CA ILE A 35 12.54 12.87 6.74
C ILE A 35 13.97 12.32 6.78
N GLU A 36 14.09 11.01 6.68
CA GLU A 36 15.36 10.34 6.45
C GLU A 36 15.62 10.25 4.95
N THR A 37 16.83 10.64 4.53
CA THR A 37 17.22 10.64 3.12
C THR A 37 18.29 9.58 2.89
N VAL A 38 17.98 8.62 2.03
CA VAL A 38 18.86 7.52 1.64
C VAL A 38 19.29 7.70 0.19
N ASN A 39 20.60 7.75 -0.08
CA ASN A 39 21.11 7.74 -1.46
C ASN A 39 20.95 6.32 -2.04
N VAL A 40 20.22 6.22 -3.15
CA VAL A 40 19.94 4.93 -3.83
C VAL A 40 20.89 4.73 -5.01
N ALA A 41 21.05 5.78 -5.83
CA ALA A 41 21.96 5.81 -6.98
C ALA A 41 22.36 7.28 -7.26
N PRO A 42 23.30 7.57 -8.13
CA PRO A 42 23.59 8.95 -8.52
C PRO A 42 22.33 9.70 -8.97
N GLY A 43 21.99 10.78 -8.26
CA GLY A 43 20.78 11.58 -8.54
C GLY A 43 19.45 10.93 -8.11
N ILE A 44 19.45 9.73 -7.57
CA ILE A 44 18.25 9.02 -7.10
C ILE A 44 18.35 8.80 -5.59
N TYR A 45 17.28 9.18 -4.89
CA TYR A 45 17.18 9.09 -3.42
C TYR A 45 15.85 8.45 -3.01
N MET A 46 15.83 7.89 -1.81
CA MET A 46 14.62 7.50 -1.11
C MET A 46 14.45 8.41 0.11
N LEU A 47 13.27 9.01 0.25
CA LEU A 47 12.91 9.80 1.42
C LEU A 47 11.91 9.01 2.26
N MET A 48 12.26 8.74 3.51
CA MET A 48 11.41 8.03 4.46
C MET A 48 10.84 9.02 5.49
N GLY A 49 9.56 8.90 5.77
CA GLY A 49 8.85 9.72 6.73
C GLY A 49 7.73 8.93 7.41
N ARG A 50 6.56 9.56 7.59
CA ARG A 50 5.41 8.93 8.24
C ARG A 50 4.56 8.09 7.29
N GLY A 51 4.49 8.47 6.02
CA GLY A 51 3.75 7.76 4.96
C GLY A 51 4.62 6.81 4.17
N GLY A 52 4.19 6.51 2.96
CA GLY A 52 4.97 5.70 2.03
C GLY A 52 6.33 6.31 1.69
N ASN A 53 7.27 5.48 1.32
CA ASN A 53 8.58 5.94 0.84
C ASN A 53 8.42 6.77 -0.44
N ILE A 54 9.14 7.88 -0.51
CA ILE A 54 9.20 8.71 -1.70
C ILE A 54 10.46 8.35 -2.50
N GLY A 55 10.30 8.05 -3.79
CA GLY A 55 11.41 8.05 -4.73
C GLY A 55 11.67 9.49 -5.18
N LEU A 56 12.93 9.92 -5.24
CA LEU A 56 13.30 11.26 -5.67
C LEU A 56 14.37 11.19 -6.75
N SER A 57 14.10 11.79 -7.90
CA SER A 57 15.10 12.07 -8.95
C SER A 57 15.46 13.55 -8.93
N VAL A 58 16.76 13.86 -8.84
CA VAL A 58 17.30 15.22 -8.94
C VAL A 58 18.41 15.29 -9.98
N GLY A 59 18.42 16.38 -10.73
CA GLY A 59 19.40 16.61 -11.79
C GLY A 59 19.20 17.92 -12.53
N PRO A 60 19.75 18.05 -13.76
CA PRO A 60 19.70 19.28 -14.52
C PRO A 60 18.29 19.76 -14.85
N ASP A 61 17.35 18.86 -15.02
CA ASP A 61 15.96 19.22 -15.35
C ASP A 61 15.15 19.68 -14.13
N GLY A 62 15.61 19.41 -12.90
CA GLY A 62 14.94 19.73 -11.64
C GLY A 62 14.70 18.50 -10.77
N ALA A 63 13.61 18.51 -10.01
CA ALA A 63 13.21 17.40 -9.14
C ALA A 63 11.91 16.75 -9.64
N ALA A 64 11.86 15.40 -9.59
CA ALA A 64 10.65 14.59 -9.73
C ALA A 64 10.54 13.67 -8.52
N ILE A 65 9.36 13.60 -7.92
CA ILE A 65 9.08 12.71 -6.80
C ILE A 65 8.09 11.62 -7.20
N ILE A 66 8.32 10.42 -6.70
CA ILE A 66 7.38 9.29 -6.78
C ILE A 66 6.75 9.18 -5.41
N ASP A 67 5.44 9.45 -5.33
CA ASP A 67 4.64 9.65 -4.13
C ASP A 67 5.01 10.91 -3.34
N ASP A 68 4.14 11.33 -2.41
CA ASP A 68 4.29 12.58 -1.67
C ASP A 68 3.78 12.54 -0.23
N GLN A 69 3.53 11.33 0.28
CA GLN A 69 3.08 11.07 1.65
C GLN A 69 1.78 11.80 2.03
N PHE A 70 1.65 12.14 3.32
CA PHE A 70 0.54 12.92 3.85
C PHE A 70 0.74 14.43 3.67
N ALA A 71 -0.35 15.19 3.60
CA ALA A 71 -0.33 16.63 3.41
C ALA A 71 0.53 17.40 4.44
N ASP A 72 0.50 16.98 5.69
CA ASP A 72 1.26 17.58 6.79
C ASP A 72 2.77 17.32 6.72
N MET A 73 3.21 16.38 5.90
CA MET A 73 4.63 16.10 5.65
C MET A 73 5.24 16.96 4.55
N VAL A 74 4.43 17.62 3.72
CA VAL A 74 4.91 18.40 2.55
C VAL A 74 5.98 19.44 2.89
N PRO A 75 5.89 20.25 3.98
CA PRO A 75 6.94 21.19 4.32
C PRO A 75 8.31 20.50 4.57
N LYS A 76 8.30 19.33 5.19
CA LYS A 76 9.51 18.55 5.50
C LYS A 76 10.06 17.87 4.26
N ILE A 77 9.18 17.35 3.39
CA ILE A 77 9.56 16.78 2.09
C ILE A 77 10.23 17.83 1.23
N ARG A 78 9.63 19.04 1.11
CA ARG A 78 10.24 20.16 0.37
C ARG A 78 11.59 20.55 0.91
N ALA A 79 11.72 20.65 2.24
CA ALA A 79 13.02 20.95 2.86
C ALA A 79 14.08 19.90 2.52
N ALA A 80 13.74 18.61 2.57
CA ALA A 80 14.65 17.54 2.20
C ALA A 80 15.04 17.59 0.71
N VAL A 81 14.08 17.87 -0.19
CA VAL A 81 14.35 18.04 -1.63
C VAL A 81 15.28 19.23 -1.87
N THR A 82 15.04 20.39 -1.20
CA THR A 82 15.83 21.60 -1.37
C THR A 82 17.30 21.42 -0.95
N LEU A 83 17.58 20.55 0.04
CA LEU A 83 18.95 20.21 0.43
C LEU A 83 19.72 19.46 -0.66
N LEU A 84 19.02 18.82 -1.60
CA LEU A 84 19.61 18.01 -2.67
C LEU A 84 19.55 18.70 -4.04
N ASN A 85 18.58 19.59 -4.24
CA ASN A 85 18.39 20.33 -5.48
C ASN A 85 17.61 21.63 -5.19
N ASP A 86 18.11 22.76 -5.67
CA ASP A 86 17.54 24.09 -5.48
C ASP A 86 16.34 24.40 -6.43
N LYS A 87 16.11 23.51 -7.41
CA LYS A 87 15.00 23.65 -8.36
C LYS A 87 13.71 23.08 -7.77
N PRO A 88 12.55 23.61 -8.18
CA PRO A 88 11.26 23.12 -7.70
C PRO A 88 10.99 21.68 -8.16
N VAL A 89 10.12 20.98 -7.42
CA VAL A 89 9.52 19.72 -7.87
C VAL A 89 8.66 20.00 -9.09
N LYS A 90 9.04 19.44 -10.24
CA LYS A 90 8.32 19.58 -11.50
C LYS A 90 7.25 18.52 -11.68
N PHE A 91 7.54 17.29 -11.23
CA PHE A 91 6.65 16.15 -11.40
C PHE A 91 6.40 15.45 -10.07
N VAL A 92 5.16 15.04 -9.85
CA VAL A 92 4.73 14.09 -8.83
C VAL A 92 4.14 12.89 -9.56
N ILE A 93 4.68 11.72 -9.33
CA ILE A 93 4.18 10.47 -9.90
C ILE A 93 3.57 9.66 -8.76
N ASN A 94 2.25 9.41 -8.78
CA ASN A 94 1.62 8.61 -7.75
C ASN A 94 1.63 7.13 -8.13
N THR A 95 2.16 6.30 -7.23
CA THR A 95 2.17 4.84 -7.43
C THR A 95 0.78 4.24 -7.34
N HIS A 96 -0.07 4.77 -6.45
CA HIS A 96 -1.46 4.37 -6.28
C HIS A 96 -2.26 5.45 -5.54
N LEU A 97 -3.52 5.17 -5.22
CA LEU A 97 -4.50 6.16 -4.75
C LEU A 97 -4.42 6.51 -3.25
N HIS A 98 -3.71 5.74 -2.40
CA HIS A 98 -3.83 5.88 -0.95
C HIS A 98 -3.30 7.23 -0.41
N PRO A 99 -3.88 7.73 0.70
CA PRO A 99 -3.57 9.07 1.21
C PRO A 99 -2.13 9.26 1.68
N ASP A 100 -1.46 8.22 2.10
CA ASP A 100 -0.05 8.22 2.51
C ASP A 100 0.93 8.18 1.33
N HIS A 101 0.41 8.22 0.09
CA HIS A 101 1.13 8.31 -1.17
C HIS A 101 0.70 9.52 -2.02
N THR A 102 -0.52 10.05 -1.78
CA THR A 102 -1.14 11.13 -2.58
C THR A 102 -1.55 12.33 -1.73
N GLY A 103 -1.26 12.32 -0.43
CA GLY A 103 -1.74 13.35 0.48
C GLY A 103 -1.14 14.72 0.23
N GLY A 104 0.07 14.79 -0.31
CA GLY A 104 0.76 16.02 -0.68
C GLY A 104 0.35 16.60 -2.03
N ASN A 105 -0.40 15.88 -2.86
CA ASN A 105 -0.76 16.26 -4.23
C ASN A 105 -1.28 17.70 -4.33
N ASP A 106 -2.21 18.10 -3.45
CA ASP A 106 -2.79 19.44 -3.46
C ASP A 106 -1.73 20.53 -3.31
N ALA A 107 -0.83 20.35 -2.35
CA ALA A 107 0.22 21.32 -2.09
C ALA A 107 1.28 21.38 -3.21
N PHE A 108 1.63 20.24 -3.84
CA PHE A 108 2.56 20.21 -4.96
C PHE A 108 1.90 20.73 -6.23
N GLY A 109 0.66 20.32 -6.56
CA GLY A 109 -0.08 20.78 -7.73
C GLY A 109 -0.40 22.27 -7.68
N SER A 110 -0.82 22.81 -6.52
CA SER A 110 -1.02 24.27 -6.33
C SER A 110 0.28 25.08 -6.51
N ASN A 111 1.45 24.45 -6.39
CA ASN A 111 2.74 25.08 -6.65
C ASN A 111 3.31 24.77 -8.05
N GLY A 112 2.47 24.28 -8.96
CA GLY A 112 2.80 24.10 -10.36
C GLY A 112 3.45 22.77 -10.72
N ALA A 113 3.54 21.81 -9.80
CA ALA A 113 4.00 20.47 -10.14
C ALA A 113 2.95 19.75 -11.01
N VAL A 114 3.41 19.01 -12.02
CA VAL A 114 2.58 18.18 -12.88
C VAL A 114 2.39 16.81 -12.22
N ILE A 115 1.15 16.48 -11.86
CA ILE A 115 0.84 15.19 -11.25
C ILE A 115 0.54 14.17 -12.34
N ILE A 116 1.22 13.02 -12.29
CA ILE A 116 1.12 11.91 -13.25
C ILE A 116 0.69 10.66 -12.48
N ALA A 117 -0.27 9.90 -13.00
CA ALA A 117 -0.69 8.63 -12.42
C ALA A 117 -1.41 7.72 -13.43
N GLN A 118 -1.67 6.49 -13.03
CA GLN A 118 -2.61 5.62 -13.74
C GLN A 118 -4.02 6.23 -13.73
N GLU A 119 -4.80 6.08 -14.79
CA GLU A 119 -6.07 6.78 -15.00
C GLU A 119 -7.11 6.56 -13.88
N ASN A 120 -7.12 5.38 -13.26
CA ASN A 120 -8.03 5.08 -12.18
C ASN A 120 -7.69 5.87 -10.89
N VAL A 121 -6.43 6.29 -10.67
CA VAL A 121 -6.09 7.22 -9.57
C VAL A 121 -6.90 8.50 -9.70
N ARG A 122 -6.85 9.15 -10.89
CA ARG A 122 -7.64 10.38 -11.12
C ARG A 122 -9.13 10.12 -10.95
N LYS A 123 -9.65 9.04 -11.53
CA LYS A 123 -11.05 8.66 -11.44
C LYS A 123 -11.51 8.47 -9.98
N ARG A 124 -10.69 7.80 -9.18
CA ARG A 124 -10.97 7.58 -7.76
C ARG A 124 -10.88 8.88 -6.94
N LEU A 125 -9.81 9.66 -7.11
CA LEU A 125 -9.62 10.89 -6.36
C LEU A 125 -10.64 11.99 -6.71
N SER A 126 -11.21 11.98 -7.92
CA SER A 126 -12.23 12.94 -8.35
C SER A 126 -13.66 12.63 -7.87
N ALA A 127 -13.86 11.51 -7.16
CA ALA A 127 -15.17 11.08 -6.68
C ALA A 127 -15.11 10.73 -5.19
N ARG A 128 -16.26 10.87 -4.52
CA ARG A 128 -16.41 10.36 -3.16
C ARG A 128 -16.22 8.86 -3.12
N GLN A 129 -15.35 8.37 -2.25
CA GLN A 129 -15.09 6.95 -2.03
C GLN A 129 -15.71 6.50 -0.71
N VAL A 130 -16.33 5.31 -0.71
CA VAL A 130 -16.87 4.67 0.50
C VAL A 130 -16.15 3.34 0.69
N ASP A 131 -15.40 3.24 1.76
CA ASP A 131 -14.80 1.98 2.21
C ASP A 131 -15.71 1.36 3.27
N THR A 132 -16.53 0.40 2.84
CA THR A 132 -17.46 -0.30 3.74
C THR A 132 -16.75 -1.18 4.74
N PHE A 133 -15.53 -1.63 4.45
CA PHE A 133 -14.74 -2.47 5.35
C PHE A 133 -14.16 -1.66 6.51
N ARG A 134 -13.63 -0.46 6.24
CA ARG A 134 -13.14 0.47 7.27
C ARG A 134 -14.23 1.37 7.84
N ASN A 135 -15.46 1.27 7.34
CA ASN A 135 -16.56 2.17 7.65
C ASN A 135 -16.13 3.65 7.53
N SER A 136 -15.43 3.97 6.46
CA SER A 136 -14.89 5.30 6.21
C SER A 136 -15.34 5.86 4.87
N THR A 137 -15.36 7.18 4.80
CA THR A 137 -15.68 7.92 3.58
C THR A 137 -14.56 8.92 3.32
N THR A 138 -14.10 8.97 2.07
CA THR A 138 -13.15 9.99 1.60
C THR A 138 -13.84 10.83 0.55
N GLU A 139 -13.89 12.14 0.76
CA GLU A 139 -14.50 13.06 -0.19
C GLU A 139 -13.62 13.24 -1.44
N ALA A 140 -14.23 13.71 -2.54
CA ALA A 140 -13.52 14.05 -3.75
C ALA A 140 -12.42 15.10 -3.46
N ARG A 141 -11.24 14.92 -4.05
CA ARG A 141 -10.10 15.84 -3.90
C ARG A 141 -10.30 17.11 -4.72
N ALA A 142 -9.67 18.18 -4.29
CA ALA A 142 -9.59 19.43 -5.05
C ALA A 142 -8.93 19.20 -6.42
N ARG A 143 -9.24 20.08 -7.37
CA ARG A 143 -8.73 19.98 -8.75
C ARG A 143 -7.21 19.93 -8.81
N GLU A 144 -6.55 20.68 -7.96
CA GLU A 144 -5.10 20.83 -7.86
C GLU A 144 -4.41 19.55 -7.39
N ALA A 145 -5.16 18.69 -6.66
CA ALA A 145 -4.67 17.39 -6.20
C ALA A 145 -4.84 16.26 -7.23
N LEU A 146 -5.52 16.52 -8.36
CA LEU A 146 -5.82 15.48 -9.33
C LEU A 146 -4.71 15.32 -10.35
N PRO A 147 -4.30 14.09 -10.71
CA PRO A 147 -3.37 13.85 -11.81
C PRO A 147 -3.84 14.55 -13.11
N VAL A 148 -2.97 15.33 -13.73
CA VAL A 148 -3.27 16.03 -14.99
C VAL A 148 -2.79 15.25 -16.21
N ILE A 149 -1.80 14.39 -16.03
CA ILE A 149 -1.37 13.40 -17.03
C ILE A 149 -1.74 12.03 -16.50
N THR A 150 -2.50 11.28 -17.29
CA THR A 150 -2.88 9.91 -16.95
C THR A 150 -2.60 8.96 -18.11
N PHE A 151 -2.35 7.70 -17.79
CA PHE A 151 -2.14 6.62 -18.75
C PHE A 151 -2.88 5.36 -18.30
N ALA A 152 -3.18 4.45 -19.24
CA ALA A 152 -3.86 3.20 -18.94
C ALA A 152 -2.87 2.12 -18.48
N ASP A 153 -1.91 1.75 -19.34
CA ASP A 153 -1.04 0.60 -19.13
C ASP A 153 0.41 1.00 -18.82
N SER A 154 0.98 1.92 -19.60
CA SER A 154 2.36 2.35 -19.43
C SER A 154 2.60 3.74 -19.99
N ALA A 155 3.65 4.39 -19.49
CA ALA A 155 4.17 5.64 -20.04
C ALA A 155 5.66 5.75 -19.69
N THR A 156 6.36 6.67 -20.37
CA THR A 156 7.76 6.97 -20.06
C THR A 156 7.92 8.49 -19.91
N LEU A 157 8.61 8.91 -18.86
CA LEU A 157 9.06 10.27 -18.64
C LEU A 157 10.58 10.33 -18.82
N HIS A 158 11.05 11.08 -19.81
CA HIS A 158 12.48 11.37 -20.00
C HIS A 158 12.86 12.55 -19.10
N PHE A 159 13.66 12.32 -18.08
CA PHE A 159 13.97 13.31 -17.05
C PHE A 159 15.29 13.04 -16.35
N ASN A 160 16.11 14.08 -16.16
CA ASN A 160 17.43 14.00 -15.50
C ASN A 160 18.34 12.94 -16.14
N ASP A 161 18.40 12.89 -17.45
CA ASP A 161 19.18 11.92 -18.22
C ASP A 161 18.78 10.44 -18.01
N ASP A 162 17.64 10.16 -17.40
CA ASP A 162 17.09 8.80 -17.24
C ASP A 162 15.73 8.67 -17.92
N ASP A 163 15.31 7.43 -18.14
CA ASP A 163 13.99 7.04 -18.58
C ASP A 163 13.23 6.48 -17.38
N LEU A 164 12.25 7.22 -16.88
CA LEU A 164 11.34 6.77 -15.84
C LEU A 164 10.18 6.03 -16.51
N GLU A 165 10.25 4.71 -16.52
CA GLU A 165 9.24 3.85 -17.15
C GLU A 165 8.16 3.51 -16.11
N PHE A 166 6.91 3.83 -16.42
CA PHE A 166 5.74 3.53 -15.62
C PHE A 166 5.04 2.30 -16.17
N THR A 167 4.74 1.33 -15.33
CA THR A 167 4.00 0.13 -15.72
C THR A 167 2.86 -0.11 -14.74
N HIS A 168 1.64 -0.22 -15.25
CA HIS A 168 0.45 -0.56 -14.46
C HIS A 168 0.47 -2.03 -14.04
N LEU A 169 0.17 -2.28 -12.77
CA LEU A 169 0.07 -3.60 -12.15
C LEU A 169 -1.37 -3.82 -11.67
N PRO A 170 -2.27 -4.27 -12.56
CA PRO A 170 -3.69 -4.30 -12.26
C PRO A 170 -4.02 -5.24 -11.10
N ASN A 171 -4.86 -4.75 -10.18
CA ASN A 171 -5.45 -5.53 -9.10
C ASN A 171 -4.43 -6.19 -8.13
N ALA A 172 -3.26 -5.57 -7.90
CA ALA A 172 -2.30 -6.01 -6.90
C ALA A 172 -2.70 -5.51 -5.50
N HIS A 173 -2.09 -4.43 -4.99
CA HIS A 173 -2.50 -3.76 -3.76
C HIS A 173 -3.84 -3.03 -3.93
N THR A 174 -3.99 -2.35 -5.08
CA THR A 174 -5.21 -1.71 -5.58
C THR A 174 -5.38 -2.00 -7.08
N GLU A 175 -6.41 -1.43 -7.71
CA GLU A 175 -6.54 -1.42 -9.17
C GLU A 175 -5.72 -0.30 -9.85
N THR A 176 -5.04 0.52 -9.06
CA THR A 176 -4.37 1.74 -9.55
C THR A 176 -2.85 1.65 -9.53
N ASP A 177 -2.30 0.52 -9.08
CA ASP A 177 -0.88 0.40 -8.80
C ASP A 177 -0.02 0.54 -10.05
N ILE A 178 1.05 1.31 -9.93
CA ILE A 178 2.13 1.32 -10.90
C ILE A 178 3.47 1.04 -10.21
N VAL A 179 4.42 0.54 -10.99
CA VAL A 179 5.84 0.63 -10.65
C VAL A 179 6.51 1.69 -11.50
N VAL A 180 7.54 2.31 -10.96
CA VAL A 180 8.39 3.30 -11.65
C VAL A 180 9.81 2.75 -11.71
N ARG A 181 10.30 2.49 -12.92
CA ARG A 181 11.66 2.03 -13.16
C ARG A 181 12.52 3.16 -13.67
N PHE A 182 13.57 3.49 -12.96
CA PHE A 182 14.67 4.33 -13.42
C PHE A 182 15.64 3.44 -14.19
N ARG A 183 15.56 3.50 -15.51
CA ARG A 183 16.19 2.51 -16.40
C ARG A 183 17.70 2.53 -16.34
N LYS A 184 18.32 3.72 -16.44
CA LYS A 184 19.77 3.87 -16.42
C LYS A 184 20.34 3.68 -15.00
N ALA A 185 19.64 4.20 -13.99
CA ALA A 185 20.06 4.06 -12.59
C ALA A 185 19.86 2.64 -12.04
N ASN A 186 19.12 1.78 -12.74
CA ASN A 186 18.72 0.42 -12.31
C ASN A 186 18.06 0.42 -10.93
N VAL A 187 17.12 1.34 -10.75
CA VAL A 187 16.31 1.48 -9.53
C VAL A 187 14.84 1.23 -9.89
N LEU A 188 14.12 0.55 -9.01
CA LEU A 188 12.69 0.30 -9.15
C LEU A 188 11.95 0.81 -7.92
N HIS A 189 10.93 1.65 -8.10
CA HIS A 189 9.98 2.00 -7.03
C HIS A 189 8.71 1.17 -7.21
N MET A 190 8.35 0.36 -6.22
CA MET A 190 7.24 -0.59 -6.34
C MET A 190 5.96 -0.16 -5.62
N GLY A 191 5.98 1.00 -4.95
CA GLY A 191 4.84 1.36 -4.10
C GLY A 191 4.48 0.21 -3.15
N ASP A 192 3.22 0.08 -2.80
CA ASP A 192 2.74 -0.91 -1.84
C ASP A 192 2.59 -2.32 -2.41
N VAL A 193 2.95 -2.51 -3.67
CA VAL A 193 3.07 -3.87 -4.24
C VAL A 193 4.23 -4.63 -3.61
N PHE A 194 5.20 -3.92 -2.97
CA PHE A 194 6.25 -4.52 -2.16
C PHE A 194 6.53 -3.66 -0.92
N THR A 195 6.09 -4.11 0.26
CA THR A 195 6.27 -3.39 1.54
C THR A 195 7.20 -4.11 2.52
N GLY A 196 7.54 -5.36 2.26
CA GLY A 196 8.38 -6.16 3.16
C GLY A 196 7.66 -6.75 4.36
N GLY A 197 6.37 -6.44 4.57
CA GLY A 197 5.47 -7.08 5.53
C GLY A 197 4.33 -7.84 4.84
N PHE A 198 3.43 -8.49 5.57
CA PHE A 198 2.22 -9.01 4.93
C PHE A 198 1.45 -7.87 4.26
N PRO A 199 1.10 -8.00 2.96
CA PRO A 199 0.54 -6.89 2.21
C PRO A 199 -0.87 -6.52 2.67
N PHE A 200 -1.18 -5.23 2.61
CA PHE A 200 -2.56 -4.80 2.72
C PHE A 200 -3.27 -5.04 1.37
N ILE A 201 -4.22 -5.99 1.36
CA ILE A 201 -5.06 -6.26 0.18
C ILE A 201 -6.26 -5.33 0.25
N ASP A 202 -6.28 -4.27 -0.55
CA ASP A 202 -7.42 -3.34 -0.60
C ASP A 202 -8.49 -3.81 -1.59
N ALA A 203 -9.31 -4.75 -1.14
CA ALA A 203 -10.40 -5.27 -1.96
C ALA A 203 -11.44 -4.20 -2.35
N ALA A 204 -11.62 -3.14 -1.56
CA ALA A 204 -12.51 -2.03 -1.87
C ALA A 204 -12.02 -1.20 -3.06
N SER A 205 -10.70 -1.16 -3.24
CA SER A 205 -10.05 -0.52 -4.38
C SER A 205 -9.56 -1.52 -5.43
N GLY A 206 -10.12 -2.73 -5.46
CA GLY A 206 -9.85 -3.73 -6.49
C GLY A 206 -8.58 -4.58 -6.29
N GLY A 207 -7.90 -4.44 -5.15
CA GLY A 207 -6.71 -5.24 -4.82
C GLY A 207 -7.05 -6.71 -4.56
N THR A 208 -6.13 -7.62 -4.92
CA THR A 208 -6.26 -9.06 -4.75
C THR A 208 -4.92 -9.74 -4.47
N LEU A 209 -4.94 -10.83 -3.74
CA LEU A 209 -3.72 -11.62 -3.48
C LEU A 209 -3.15 -12.24 -4.78
N ASP A 210 -4.01 -12.69 -5.69
CA ASP A 210 -3.59 -13.19 -7.02
C ASP A 210 -2.97 -12.07 -7.85
N GLY A 211 -3.45 -10.83 -7.72
CA GLY A 211 -2.88 -9.66 -8.40
C GLY A 211 -1.47 -9.31 -7.91
N PHE A 212 -1.22 -9.36 -6.59
CA PHE A 212 0.14 -9.21 -6.04
C PHE A 212 1.11 -10.23 -6.63
N ILE A 213 0.71 -11.50 -6.67
CA ILE A 213 1.54 -12.59 -7.19
C ILE A 213 1.87 -12.33 -8.67
N LYS A 214 0.87 -12.00 -9.49
CA LYS A 214 1.05 -11.68 -10.91
C LYS A 214 1.94 -10.46 -11.14
N ALA A 215 1.80 -9.43 -10.31
CA ALA A 215 2.64 -8.25 -10.37
C ALA A 215 4.12 -8.62 -10.14
N HIS A 216 4.42 -9.46 -9.16
CA HIS A 216 5.78 -9.95 -8.93
C HIS A 216 6.28 -10.84 -10.05
N GLU A 217 5.43 -11.74 -10.60
CA GLU A 217 5.75 -12.58 -11.77
C GLU A 217 6.11 -11.75 -13.02
N LEU A 218 5.48 -10.56 -13.17
CA LEU A 218 5.82 -9.63 -14.25
C LEU A 218 7.16 -8.93 -14.01
N ILE A 219 7.44 -8.51 -12.78
CA ILE A 219 8.59 -7.67 -12.45
C ILE A 219 9.88 -8.46 -12.27
N LEU A 220 9.82 -9.62 -11.61
CA LEU A 220 11.03 -10.43 -11.30
C LEU A 220 11.91 -10.77 -12.51
N PRO A 221 11.37 -11.16 -13.68
CA PRO A 221 12.19 -11.41 -14.88
C PRO A 221 12.70 -10.12 -15.55
N ALA A 222 12.11 -8.96 -15.26
CA ALA A 222 12.50 -7.68 -15.85
C ALA A 222 13.64 -6.96 -15.10
N ILE A 223 14.04 -7.45 -13.93
CA ILE A 223 15.10 -6.89 -13.08
C ILE A 223 16.23 -7.88 -12.86
N ASP A 224 17.41 -7.38 -12.50
CA ASP A 224 18.60 -8.18 -12.18
C ASP A 224 18.99 -8.06 -10.69
N ASP A 225 20.04 -8.81 -10.29
CA ASP A 225 20.48 -8.89 -8.90
C ASP A 225 21.10 -7.57 -8.37
N SER A 226 21.47 -6.65 -9.26
CA SER A 226 22.00 -5.34 -8.92
C SER A 226 20.89 -4.27 -8.79
N THR A 227 19.65 -4.59 -9.19
CA THR A 227 18.51 -3.67 -9.09
C THR A 227 18.22 -3.34 -7.63
N ARG A 228 18.19 -2.04 -7.31
CA ARG A 228 17.78 -1.53 -6.01
C ARG A 228 16.28 -1.25 -6.02
N ILE A 229 15.57 -1.71 -5.01
CA ILE A 229 14.11 -1.58 -4.96
C ILE A 229 13.71 -0.64 -3.83
N ILE A 230 13.07 0.48 -4.17
CA ILE A 230 12.36 1.33 -3.22
C ILE A 230 11.01 0.67 -2.99
N ARG A 231 10.78 0.18 -1.76
CA ARG A 231 9.50 -0.38 -1.33
C ARG A 231 8.51 0.74 -1.04
N GLY A 232 7.23 0.44 -1.01
CA GLY A 232 6.23 1.40 -0.54
C GLY A 232 6.48 1.80 0.92
N HIS A 233 6.89 0.86 1.76
CA HIS A 233 7.26 1.09 3.15
C HIS A 233 8.49 0.29 3.55
N GLY A 234 9.26 0.82 4.53
CA GLY A 234 10.44 0.15 5.08
C GLY A 234 11.74 0.42 4.31
N PRO A 235 12.81 -0.33 4.59
CA PRO A 235 14.12 -0.09 4.01
C PRO A 235 14.16 -0.48 2.52
N LEU A 236 15.25 -0.08 1.84
CA LEU A 236 15.53 -0.54 0.47
C LEU A 236 15.51 -2.07 0.39
N GLY A 237 14.98 -2.57 -0.72
CA GLY A 237 14.96 -3.98 -1.05
C GLY A 237 15.83 -4.32 -2.27
N ASN A 238 15.84 -5.60 -2.60
CA ASN A 238 16.52 -6.16 -3.74
C ASN A 238 15.69 -7.29 -4.38
N LYS A 239 16.16 -7.82 -5.51
CA LYS A 239 15.48 -8.90 -6.24
C LYS A 239 15.27 -10.16 -5.42
N ALA A 240 16.29 -10.58 -4.64
CA ALA A 240 16.20 -11.79 -3.83
C ALA A 240 15.12 -11.68 -2.74
N GLU A 241 14.99 -10.49 -2.13
CA GLU A 241 13.94 -10.23 -1.14
C GLU A 241 12.55 -10.18 -1.78
N LEU A 242 12.42 -9.60 -2.98
CA LEU A 242 11.16 -9.61 -3.74
C LEU A 242 10.77 -11.04 -4.15
N GLN A 243 11.74 -11.88 -4.57
CA GLN A 243 11.50 -13.29 -4.87
C GLN A 243 10.99 -14.04 -3.63
N ALA A 244 11.68 -13.89 -2.49
CA ALA A 244 11.28 -14.54 -1.25
C ALA A 244 9.89 -14.07 -0.77
N TYR A 245 9.56 -12.80 -1.00
CA TYR A 245 8.24 -12.23 -0.70
C TYR A 245 7.16 -12.81 -1.61
N HIS A 246 7.41 -12.90 -2.91
CA HIS A 246 6.55 -13.58 -3.89
C HIS A 246 6.28 -15.03 -3.47
N ASP A 247 7.34 -15.80 -3.17
CA ASP A 247 7.22 -17.21 -2.82
C ASP A 247 6.37 -17.42 -1.55
N MET A 248 6.54 -16.55 -0.55
CA MET A 248 5.70 -16.53 0.65
C MET A 248 4.22 -16.31 0.28
N LEU A 249 3.91 -15.32 -0.57
CA LEU A 249 2.53 -15.04 -0.97
C LEU A 249 1.91 -16.22 -1.73
N VAL A 250 2.67 -16.86 -2.63
CA VAL A 250 2.21 -18.07 -3.35
C VAL A 250 1.86 -19.19 -2.38
N VAL A 251 2.76 -19.50 -1.43
CA VAL A 251 2.53 -20.57 -0.43
C VAL A 251 1.30 -20.28 0.41
N VAL A 252 1.17 -19.06 0.92
CA VAL A 252 0.03 -18.68 1.78
C VAL A 252 -1.28 -18.69 0.98
N ARG A 253 -1.28 -18.12 -0.23
CA ARG A 253 -2.43 -18.15 -1.14
C ARG A 253 -2.89 -19.58 -1.40
N ASP A 254 -1.99 -20.50 -1.74
CA ASP A 254 -2.32 -21.88 -2.08
C ASP A 254 -2.86 -22.65 -0.89
N ARG A 255 -2.36 -22.40 0.32
CA ARG A 255 -2.90 -22.97 1.55
C ARG A 255 -4.34 -22.52 1.79
N ILE A 256 -4.60 -21.19 1.71
CA ILE A 256 -5.93 -20.63 1.88
C ILE A 256 -6.88 -21.15 0.79
N ALA A 257 -6.50 -21.09 -0.47
CA ALA A 257 -7.31 -21.56 -1.61
C ALA A 257 -7.69 -23.03 -1.47
N ARG A 258 -6.77 -23.89 -1.00
CA ARG A 258 -7.05 -25.32 -0.72
C ARG A 258 -8.12 -25.50 0.35
N LEU A 259 -8.03 -24.76 1.43
CA LEU A 259 -9.01 -24.81 2.52
C LEU A 259 -10.38 -24.28 2.09
N VAL A 260 -10.41 -23.18 1.32
CA VAL A 260 -11.64 -22.64 0.73
C VAL A 260 -12.28 -23.65 -0.23
N LYS A 261 -11.48 -24.28 -1.10
CA LYS A 261 -11.96 -25.30 -2.04
C LYS A 261 -12.51 -26.55 -1.31
N ALA A 262 -11.96 -26.87 -0.13
CA ALA A 262 -12.46 -27.93 0.74
C ALA A 262 -13.72 -27.53 1.55
N GLY A 263 -14.30 -26.33 1.29
CA GLY A 263 -15.51 -25.85 1.96
C GLY A 263 -15.32 -25.43 3.42
N LYS A 264 -14.08 -25.18 3.86
CA LYS A 264 -13.83 -24.70 5.22
C LYS A 264 -14.38 -23.30 5.44
N SER A 265 -14.91 -23.02 6.64
CA SER A 265 -15.35 -21.68 7.03
C SER A 265 -14.16 -20.74 7.23
N GLN A 266 -14.40 -19.44 7.27
CA GLN A 266 -13.37 -18.43 7.52
C GLN A 266 -12.68 -18.66 8.86
N GLU A 267 -13.45 -18.98 9.90
CA GLU A 267 -12.95 -19.27 11.26
C GLU A 267 -12.00 -20.47 11.25
N ALA A 268 -12.39 -21.54 10.55
CA ALA A 268 -11.55 -22.74 10.43
C ALA A 268 -10.24 -22.46 9.65
N VAL A 269 -10.27 -21.55 8.66
CA VAL A 269 -9.06 -21.13 7.92
C VAL A 269 -8.16 -20.25 8.79
N VAL A 270 -8.73 -19.34 9.59
CA VAL A 270 -8.00 -18.53 10.57
C VAL A 270 -7.33 -19.43 11.61
N GLU A 271 -8.04 -20.40 12.16
CA GLU A 271 -7.51 -21.36 13.15
C GLU A 271 -6.35 -22.21 12.58
N ALA A 272 -6.42 -22.56 11.29
CA ALA A 272 -5.37 -23.32 10.61
C ALA A 272 -4.05 -22.55 10.46
N ARG A 273 -4.03 -21.22 10.70
CA ARG A 273 -2.83 -20.37 10.69
C ARG A 273 -1.92 -20.59 9.47
N PRO A 274 -2.43 -20.42 8.22
CA PRO A 274 -1.64 -20.67 6.99
C PRO A 274 -0.41 -19.75 6.86
N THR A 275 -0.35 -18.67 7.63
CA THR A 275 0.72 -17.65 7.66
C THR A 275 1.82 -17.94 8.69
N LYS A 276 1.60 -18.88 9.64
CA LYS A 276 2.38 -19.00 10.89
C LYS A 276 3.89 -18.98 10.72
N GLU A 277 4.44 -19.72 9.76
CA GLU A 277 5.89 -19.81 9.56
C GLU A 277 6.54 -18.52 9.01
N PHE A 278 5.72 -17.63 8.47
CA PHE A 278 6.14 -16.36 7.88
C PHE A 278 5.94 -15.16 8.81
N GLU A 279 5.21 -15.33 9.92
CA GLU A 279 4.79 -14.22 10.78
C GLU A 279 5.96 -13.54 11.50
N GLU A 280 6.99 -14.29 11.87
CA GLU A 280 8.19 -13.71 12.47
C GLU A 280 8.89 -12.74 11.52
N LYS A 281 9.00 -13.11 10.24
CA LYS A 281 9.71 -12.30 9.24
C LYS A 281 8.85 -11.16 8.67
N TYR A 282 7.57 -11.42 8.41
CA TYR A 282 6.69 -10.51 7.65
C TYR A 282 5.55 -9.90 8.48
N GLY A 283 5.36 -10.34 9.72
CA GLY A 283 4.24 -9.87 10.55
C GLY A 283 4.41 -8.44 11.07
N GLY A 284 5.60 -8.09 11.53
CA GLY A 284 5.79 -6.81 12.21
C GLY A 284 5.07 -6.73 13.57
N ALA A 285 5.25 -5.60 14.28
CA ALA A 285 4.78 -5.44 15.66
C ALA A 285 3.25 -5.41 15.81
N ASN A 286 2.53 -4.97 14.79
CA ASN A 286 1.06 -4.77 14.82
C ASN A 286 0.31 -5.72 13.88
N PHE A 287 0.93 -6.82 13.47
CA PHE A 287 0.30 -7.76 12.55
C PHE A 287 -0.80 -8.57 13.24
N ASP A 288 -2.02 -8.42 12.76
CA ASP A 288 -3.15 -9.27 13.14
C ASP A 288 -3.33 -10.38 12.09
N ALA A 289 -2.77 -11.55 12.40
CA ALA A 289 -2.85 -12.72 11.52
C ALA A 289 -4.30 -13.15 11.24
N ALA A 290 -5.19 -13.07 12.24
CA ALA A 290 -6.58 -13.48 12.07
C ALA A 290 -7.32 -12.54 11.10
N GLN A 291 -7.12 -11.23 11.24
CA GLN A 291 -7.70 -10.24 10.35
C GLN A 291 -7.15 -10.41 8.92
N TRP A 292 -5.84 -10.57 8.76
CA TRP A 292 -5.22 -10.71 7.45
C TRP A 292 -5.68 -11.99 6.73
N ILE A 293 -5.66 -13.13 7.43
CA ILE A 293 -6.14 -14.42 6.90
C ILE A 293 -7.62 -14.32 6.51
N GLY A 294 -8.43 -13.65 7.33
CA GLY A 294 -9.85 -13.42 7.04
C GLY A 294 -10.07 -12.66 5.73
N ARG A 295 -9.27 -11.61 5.47
CA ARG A 295 -9.31 -10.87 4.19
C ARG A 295 -8.89 -11.74 3.01
N ALA A 296 -7.77 -12.46 3.15
CA ALA A 296 -7.29 -13.36 2.11
C ALA A 296 -8.27 -14.51 1.83
N TYR A 297 -9.01 -15.00 2.84
CA TYR A 297 -10.09 -15.97 2.66
C TYR A 297 -11.21 -15.43 1.78
N VAL A 298 -11.69 -14.22 2.07
CA VAL A 298 -12.76 -13.57 1.28
C VAL A 298 -12.31 -13.36 -0.16
N ASP A 299 -11.11 -12.87 -0.37
CA ASP A 299 -10.50 -12.69 -1.69
C ASP A 299 -10.42 -14.01 -2.46
N GLN A 300 -9.86 -15.07 -1.87
CA GLN A 300 -9.71 -16.37 -2.52
C GLN A 300 -11.06 -17.07 -2.76
N LYS A 301 -12.05 -16.87 -1.90
CA LYS A 301 -13.42 -17.36 -2.11
C LYS A 301 -14.06 -16.70 -3.34
N ALA A 302 -13.90 -15.39 -3.48
CA ALA A 302 -14.38 -14.64 -4.65
C ALA A 302 -13.65 -15.07 -5.93
N ALA A 303 -12.33 -15.24 -5.89
CA ALA A 303 -11.53 -15.71 -7.02
C ALA A 303 -11.96 -17.11 -7.51
N LEU A 304 -12.20 -18.04 -6.60
CA LEU A 304 -12.65 -19.40 -6.92
C LEU A 304 -14.09 -19.41 -7.48
N ALA A 305 -14.97 -18.52 -7.05
CA ALA A 305 -16.32 -18.37 -7.58
C ALA A 305 -16.33 -17.89 -9.05
N LYS A 306 -15.42 -16.99 -9.41
CA LYS A 306 -15.27 -16.47 -10.80
C LYS A 306 -14.71 -17.49 -11.80
N ARG A 307 -14.04 -18.55 -11.31
CA ARG A 307 -13.44 -19.62 -12.16
C ARG A 307 -14.41 -20.76 -12.48
N ARG A 308 -15.62 -20.76 -11.90
CA ARG A 308 -16.72 -21.73 -12.14
C ARG A 308 -17.70 -21.19 -13.18
#